data_a3774462da4cd61b9232a2adc84a761a
#
_entry.id   a3774462da4cd61b9232a2adc84a761a
#
_cell.length_a   1.000
_cell.length_b   1.000
_cell.length_c   1.000
_cell.angle_alpha   90.00
_cell.angle_beta   90.00
_cell.angle_gamma   90.00
#
_symmetry.space_group_name_H-M   'P 1'
#
loop_
_entity.id
_entity.type
_entity.pdbx_description
1 polymer ?
#
loop_
_entity_poly.entity_id
_entity_poly.type
_entity_poly.pdbx_seq_one_letter_code
_entity_poly.pdbx_strand_id
1 'polypeptide(L)'
;MDKLIIDKGMFQTTRVRLRDKEIVEISICSRDEISLVGKVYRGRVTRVVGGINAAFVDIGEAQNAYLQLSGKSQVRQGEDILVQVVKDADGGKGAKLTLDVSIPGRYSVYLPLEKVVRVSKSIESQNERERLLSLGESIAGGDFGLVIRTQASGVGQDDLIRDLNELQGIWESVSQEGRSGMGPKLIYQGPSIAEQAAKAVLEGEVGQLMINDTSLFNELISYLKPHGKEAVSRVELFDKSSDIFDYLGIKKRIKSLSSKRIWLKSGGNIVIEKTEALTVIDVNTAKSIKGHSAEDTIYKTNLEAADEIATQIKLRDLGGIILVDFIDMKSAKNRAELLSKMKSLFAFERGKTIIYGYTELGIMEISRKNEKKDISAHLLEECLCCKGNGRLPSRLALLDLLEKEVRRIKTHAAVECVMFELDIQFYETISQNSFAEIREISREHGLVILLVGSFDMYQGGFKIAAMGSLKELLEKAKKYRVFEEIQS
;
A
#
# COMPACT_ATOMS: atom_id res chain seq x y z
N MET A 1 -19.54 6.14 18.64
CA MET A 1 -19.94 5.92 17.23
C MET A 1 -18.79 6.34 16.33
N ASP A 2 -18.52 5.56 15.30
CA ASP A 2 -17.43 5.85 14.38
C ASP A 2 -17.75 7.09 13.54
N LYS A 3 -16.70 7.89 13.24
CA LYS A 3 -16.77 9.06 12.36
C LYS A 3 -15.96 8.77 11.10
N LEU A 4 -16.57 8.90 9.91
CA LEU A 4 -15.88 8.80 8.65
C LEU A 4 -15.52 10.19 8.14
N ILE A 5 -14.27 10.37 7.72
CA ILE A 5 -13.76 11.60 7.13
C ILE A 5 -13.32 11.27 5.71
N ILE A 6 -13.75 12.08 4.74
CA ILE A 6 -13.34 11.98 3.35
C ILE A 6 -12.70 13.31 2.96
N ASP A 7 -11.40 13.26 2.73
CA ASP A 7 -10.61 14.38 2.23
C ASP A 7 -10.31 14.13 0.76
N LYS A 8 -10.99 14.88 -0.12
CA LYS A 8 -10.80 14.81 -1.56
C LYS A 8 -9.87 15.95 -1.98
N GLY A 9 -8.61 15.60 -2.23
CA GLY A 9 -7.61 16.48 -2.82
C GLY A 9 -7.62 16.43 -4.34
N MET A 10 -6.76 17.24 -4.98
CA MET A 10 -6.63 17.26 -6.46
C MET A 10 -6.09 15.96 -7.03
N PHE A 11 -5.18 15.28 -6.33
CA PHE A 11 -4.46 14.09 -6.81
C PHE A 11 -4.79 12.83 -6.04
N GLN A 12 -5.23 12.96 -4.78
CA GLN A 12 -5.54 11.82 -3.92
C GLN A 12 -6.81 12.08 -3.12
N THR A 13 -7.56 11.02 -2.85
CA THR A 13 -8.67 11.02 -1.90
C THR A 13 -8.29 10.15 -0.71
N THR A 14 -8.28 10.73 0.48
CA THR A 14 -8.00 10.03 1.74
C THR A 14 -9.28 9.82 2.52
N ARG A 15 -9.57 8.59 2.91
CA ARG A 15 -10.68 8.24 3.79
C ARG A 15 -10.12 7.77 5.13
N VAL A 16 -10.63 8.35 6.21
CA VAL A 16 -10.20 8.01 7.58
C VAL A 16 -11.43 7.70 8.42
N ARG A 17 -11.44 6.53 9.07
CA ARG A 17 -12.45 6.20 10.08
C ARG A 17 -11.84 6.43 11.46
N LEU A 18 -12.54 7.23 12.26
CA LEU A 18 -12.17 7.50 13.65
C LEU A 18 -13.13 6.80 14.58
N ARG A 19 -12.60 6.21 15.66
CA ARG A 19 -13.33 5.76 16.84
C ARG A 19 -12.70 6.41 18.06
N ASP A 20 -13.49 7.16 18.83
CA ASP A 20 -13.01 7.86 20.05
C ASP A 20 -11.75 8.70 19.81
N LYS A 21 -11.70 9.40 18.67
CA LYS A 21 -10.56 10.21 18.15
C LYS A 21 -9.32 9.43 17.69
N GLU A 22 -9.30 8.10 17.79
CA GLU A 22 -8.22 7.27 17.26
C GLU A 22 -8.54 6.81 15.83
N ILE A 23 -7.53 6.76 14.98
CA ILE A 23 -7.66 6.25 13.62
C ILE A 23 -7.76 4.72 13.69
N VAL A 24 -8.89 4.16 13.25
CA VAL A 24 -9.09 2.71 13.17
C VAL A 24 -8.97 2.15 11.77
N GLU A 25 -9.17 3.01 10.76
CA GLU A 25 -9.01 2.65 9.35
C GLU A 25 -8.58 3.88 8.55
N ILE A 26 -7.71 3.67 7.57
CA ILE A 26 -7.31 4.69 6.61
C ILE A 26 -7.18 4.05 5.23
N SER A 27 -7.59 4.75 4.19
CA SER A 27 -7.33 4.37 2.80
C SER A 27 -7.03 5.61 1.97
N ILE A 28 -6.06 5.49 1.08
CA ILE A 28 -5.66 6.53 0.13
C ILE A 28 -5.88 5.98 -1.27
N CYS A 29 -6.56 6.75 -2.10
CA CYS A 29 -6.76 6.44 -3.51
C CYS A 29 -6.20 7.58 -4.33
N SER A 30 -5.24 7.33 -5.21
CA SER A 30 -4.73 8.33 -6.16
C SER A 30 -5.72 8.53 -7.29
N ARG A 31 -5.75 9.72 -7.87
CA ARG A 31 -6.61 10.04 -9.02
C ARG A 31 -6.29 9.16 -10.22
N ASP A 32 -5.01 8.84 -10.40
CA ASP A 32 -4.51 8.04 -11.53
C ASP A 32 -4.47 6.53 -11.23
N GLU A 33 -4.59 6.14 -9.95
CA GLU A 33 -4.66 4.75 -9.49
C GLU A 33 -6.07 4.41 -9.02
N ILE A 34 -7.05 4.50 -9.91
CA ILE A 34 -8.39 3.96 -9.63
C ILE A 34 -8.25 2.44 -9.64
N SER A 35 -8.34 1.79 -8.47
CA SER A 35 -8.37 0.33 -8.39
C SER A 35 -9.39 -0.23 -9.37
N LEU A 36 -8.97 -1.20 -10.13
CA LEU A 36 -9.83 -1.92 -11.06
C LEU A 36 -10.58 -3.06 -10.38
N VAL A 37 -10.20 -3.41 -9.14
CA VAL A 37 -10.78 -4.53 -8.40
C VAL A 37 -12.30 -4.36 -8.24
N GLY A 38 -13.04 -5.41 -8.61
CA GLY A 38 -14.50 -5.42 -8.60
C GLY A 38 -15.15 -4.86 -9.86
N LYS A 39 -14.43 -4.11 -10.71
CA LYS A 39 -14.95 -3.63 -11.99
C LYS A 39 -15.17 -4.78 -12.96
N VAL A 40 -16.22 -4.69 -13.74
CA VAL A 40 -16.56 -5.67 -14.76
C VAL A 40 -16.34 -5.07 -16.15
N TYR A 41 -15.61 -5.78 -16.98
CA TYR A 41 -15.26 -5.39 -18.34
C TYR A 41 -15.81 -6.41 -19.34
N ARG A 42 -16.19 -5.95 -20.52
CA ARG A 42 -16.09 -6.76 -21.72
C ARG A 42 -14.64 -6.69 -22.16
N GLY A 43 -13.96 -7.83 -22.16
CA GLY A 43 -12.56 -7.94 -22.56
C GLY A 43 -12.39 -8.83 -23.77
N ARG A 44 -11.41 -8.51 -24.62
CA ARG A 44 -11.08 -9.32 -25.79
C ARG A 44 -9.93 -10.26 -25.50
N VAL A 45 -10.11 -11.55 -25.69
CA VAL A 45 -9.06 -12.56 -25.53
C VAL A 45 -7.98 -12.35 -26.60
N THR A 46 -6.81 -11.92 -26.20
CA THR A 46 -5.67 -11.67 -27.12
C THR A 46 -4.84 -12.93 -27.34
N ARG A 47 -4.71 -13.79 -26.32
CA ARG A 47 -3.91 -15.01 -26.39
C ARG A 47 -4.40 -16.05 -25.37
N VAL A 48 -4.44 -17.31 -25.76
CA VAL A 48 -4.66 -18.46 -24.87
C VAL A 48 -3.37 -19.26 -24.74
N VAL A 49 -2.99 -19.59 -23.50
CA VAL A 49 -1.77 -20.35 -23.19
C VAL A 49 -2.15 -21.65 -22.48
N GLY A 50 -2.27 -22.74 -23.24
CA GLY A 50 -2.75 -24.03 -22.72
C GLY A 50 -1.83 -24.64 -21.65
N GLY A 51 -0.51 -24.45 -21.76
CA GLY A 51 0.47 -25.02 -20.82
C GLY A 51 0.34 -24.55 -19.37
N ILE A 52 -0.27 -23.38 -19.15
CA ILE A 52 -0.53 -22.82 -17.81
C ILE A 52 -2.02 -22.62 -17.52
N ASN A 53 -2.89 -23.14 -18.38
CA ASN A 53 -4.36 -22.96 -18.29
C ASN A 53 -4.77 -21.49 -18.05
N ALA A 54 -4.30 -20.59 -18.91
CA ALA A 54 -4.55 -19.17 -18.76
C ALA A 54 -4.80 -18.49 -20.11
N ALA A 55 -5.49 -17.34 -20.05
CA ALA A 55 -5.65 -16.44 -21.19
C ALA A 55 -5.17 -15.03 -20.81
N PHE A 56 -4.71 -14.29 -21.81
CA PHE A 56 -4.47 -12.86 -21.71
C PHE A 56 -5.63 -12.14 -22.39
N VAL A 57 -6.16 -11.12 -21.71
CA VAL A 57 -7.37 -10.42 -22.10
C VAL A 57 -7.08 -8.92 -22.13
N ASP A 58 -7.36 -8.30 -23.25
CA ASP A 58 -7.39 -6.85 -23.38
C ASP A 58 -8.68 -6.32 -22.76
N ILE A 59 -8.58 -5.48 -21.74
CA ILE A 59 -9.70 -4.81 -21.08
C ILE A 59 -9.72 -3.30 -21.32
N GLY A 60 -8.87 -2.80 -22.24
CA GLY A 60 -8.71 -1.38 -22.55
C GLY A 60 -7.71 -0.65 -21.64
N GLU A 61 -6.94 -1.38 -20.83
CA GLU A 61 -5.87 -0.85 -19.98
C GLU A 61 -4.50 -1.01 -20.68
N ALA A 62 -3.46 -0.36 -20.15
CA ALA A 62 -2.13 -0.35 -20.77
C ALA A 62 -1.50 -1.74 -20.92
N GLN A 63 -1.87 -2.70 -20.11
CA GLN A 63 -1.37 -4.07 -20.13
C GLN A 63 -2.51 -5.07 -20.20
N ASN A 64 -2.31 -6.14 -21.00
CA ASN A 64 -3.25 -7.25 -21.05
C ASN A 64 -3.38 -7.90 -19.67
N ALA A 65 -4.61 -8.11 -19.24
CA ALA A 65 -4.93 -8.73 -17.97
C ALA A 65 -4.82 -10.26 -18.03
N TYR A 66 -4.53 -10.89 -16.91
CA TYR A 66 -4.35 -12.34 -16.76
C TYR A 66 -5.64 -13.00 -16.28
N LEU A 67 -6.15 -13.96 -17.03
CA LEU A 67 -7.30 -14.78 -16.70
C LEU A 67 -6.87 -16.22 -16.47
N GLN A 68 -7.02 -16.72 -15.23
CA GLN A 68 -6.84 -18.14 -14.95
C GLN A 68 -8.04 -18.93 -15.47
N LEU A 69 -7.81 -19.93 -16.31
CA LEU A 69 -8.86 -20.81 -16.82
C LEU A 69 -9.01 -22.03 -15.89
N SER A 70 -10.25 -22.31 -15.47
CA SER A 70 -10.60 -23.59 -14.85
C SER A 70 -10.88 -24.62 -15.94
N GLY A 71 -10.70 -25.92 -15.65
CA GLY A 71 -10.81 -26.99 -16.66
C GLY A 71 -12.17 -27.08 -17.39
N LYS A 72 -13.16 -26.28 -17.00
CA LYS A 72 -14.49 -26.13 -17.67
C LYS A 72 -14.59 -24.88 -18.53
N SER A 73 -13.66 -23.95 -18.42
CA SER A 73 -13.71 -22.66 -19.12
C SER A 73 -13.00 -22.77 -20.46
N GLN A 74 -13.76 -22.80 -21.55
CA GLN A 74 -13.23 -22.75 -22.91
C GLN A 74 -13.41 -21.33 -23.44
N VAL A 75 -12.30 -20.62 -23.61
CA VAL A 75 -12.27 -19.30 -24.28
C VAL A 75 -11.43 -19.38 -25.55
N ARG A 76 -11.77 -18.62 -26.57
CA ARG A 76 -11.06 -18.62 -27.86
C ARG A 76 -10.36 -17.27 -28.07
N GLN A 77 -9.23 -17.31 -28.74
CA GLN A 77 -8.55 -16.09 -29.15
C GLN A 77 -9.46 -15.26 -30.07
N GLY A 78 -9.54 -13.95 -29.82
CA GLY A 78 -10.41 -13.03 -30.53
C GLY A 78 -11.85 -12.94 -29.98
N GLU A 79 -12.21 -13.79 -29.01
CA GLU A 79 -13.54 -13.78 -28.38
C GLU A 79 -13.64 -12.60 -27.39
N ASP A 80 -14.82 -11.96 -27.38
CA ASP A 80 -15.18 -10.95 -26.39
C ASP A 80 -15.91 -11.64 -25.24
N ILE A 81 -15.38 -11.50 -24.01
CA ILE A 81 -15.87 -12.15 -22.80
C ILE A 81 -16.14 -11.15 -21.70
N LEU A 82 -17.11 -11.45 -20.83
CA LEU A 82 -17.38 -10.66 -19.63
C LEU A 82 -16.44 -11.16 -18.51
N VAL A 83 -15.67 -10.26 -17.93
CA VAL A 83 -14.65 -10.56 -16.90
C VAL A 83 -14.68 -9.54 -15.78
N GLN A 84 -14.39 -9.98 -14.56
CA GLN A 84 -14.23 -9.10 -13.39
C GLN A 84 -12.77 -9.08 -12.93
N VAL A 85 -12.30 -7.91 -12.54
CA VAL A 85 -10.96 -7.75 -11.96
C VAL A 85 -10.99 -8.18 -10.50
N VAL A 86 -10.09 -9.11 -10.12
CA VAL A 86 -9.94 -9.61 -8.73
C VAL A 86 -8.68 -9.11 -8.05
N LYS A 87 -7.68 -8.65 -8.82
CA LYS A 87 -6.46 -8.03 -8.32
C LYS A 87 -5.94 -7.02 -9.34
N ASP A 88 -5.50 -5.86 -8.86
CA ASP A 88 -4.88 -4.84 -9.69
C ASP A 88 -3.55 -5.33 -10.30
N ALA A 89 -3.13 -4.65 -11.36
CA ALA A 89 -1.80 -4.82 -11.95
C ALA A 89 -0.71 -4.51 -10.90
N ASP A 90 0.40 -5.25 -10.95
CA ASP A 90 1.49 -5.13 -9.99
C ASP A 90 2.83 -5.52 -10.62
N GLY A 91 3.86 -4.68 -10.44
CA GLY A 91 5.24 -4.98 -10.83
C GLY A 91 5.43 -5.38 -12.29
N GLY A 92 4.73 -4.74 -13.24
CA GLY A 92 4.80 -5.07 -14.67
C GLY A 92 3.92 -6.25 -15.10
N LYS A 93 3.10 -6.80 -14.20
CA LYS A 93 2.09 -7.82 -14.50
C LYS A 93 0.73 -7.17 -14.63
N GLY A 94 -0.05 -7.55 -15.66
CA GLY A 94 -1.41 -7.11 -15.85
C GLY A 94 -2.35 -7.53 -14.71
N ALA A 95 -3.51 -6.89 -14.63
CA ALA A 95 -4.55 -7.19 -13.63
C ALA A 95 -4.99 -8.66 -13.70
N LYS A 96 -5.38 -9.25 -12.56
CA LYS A 96 -5.92 -10.62 -12.52
C LYS A 96 -7.42 -10.58 -12.68
N LEU A 97 -7.95 -11.45 -13.56
CA LEU A 97 -9.37 -11.55 -13.90
C LEU A 97 -9.99 -12.86 -13.41
N THR A 98 -11.34 -12.84 -13.34
CA THR A 98 -12.19 -14.02 -13.19
C THR A 98 -13.37 -13.94 -14.17
N LEU A 99 -13.89 -15.10 -14.56
CA LEU A 99 -15.16 -15.23 -15.26
C LEU A 99 -16.35 -15.22 -14.28
N ASP A 100 -16.11 -15.57 -13.03
CA ASP A 100 -17.13 -15.66 -11.99
C ASP A 100 -17.41 -14.25 -11.44
N VAL A 101 -18.34 -13.55 -12.10
CA VAL A 101 -18.74 -12.20 -11.69
C VAL A 101 -19.46 -12.26 -10.35
N SER A 102 -19.11 -11.34 -9.45
CA SER A 102 -19.73 -11.18 -8.16
C SER A 102 -20.17 -9.72 -7.95
N ILE A 103 -21.42 -9.50 -7.50
CA ILE A 103 -21.95 -8.16 -7.24
C ILE A 103 -22.24 -8.03 -5.74
N PRO A 104 -21.47 -7.21 -4.99
CA PRO A 104 -21.63 -7.08 -3.57
C PRO A 104 -22.81 -6.17 -3.21
N GLY A 105 -23.75 -6.72 -2.43
CA GLY A 105 -24.83 -6.02 -1.79
C GLY A 105 -24.58 -5.70 -0.33
N ARG A 106 -25.63 -5.28 0.37
CA ARG A 106 -25.62 -4.99 1.80
C ARG A 106 -25.54 -6.26 2.63
N TYR A 107 -26.45 -7.17 2.39
CA TYR A 107 -26.60 -8.41 3.16
C TYR A 107 -26.07 -9.63 2.43
N SER A 108 -25.89 -9.53 1.14
CA SER A 108 -25.45 -10.63 0.30
C SER A 108 -24.44 -10.21 -0.75
N VAL A 109 -23.70 -11.19 -1.30
CA VAL A 109 -22.98 -11.05 -2.57
C VAL A 109 -23.71 -11.94 -3.57
N TYR A 110 -24.19 -11.36 -4.65
CA TYR A 110 -24.86 -12.06 -5.72
C TYR A 110 -23.86 -12.68 -6.68
N LEU A 111 -24.01 -13.96 -6.96
CA LEU A 111 -23.13 -14.76 -7.81
C LEU A 111 -23.96 -15.31 -9.00
N PRO A 112 -24.14 -14.54 -10.08
CA PRO A 112 -25.09 -14.89 -11.16
C PRO A 112 -24.71 -16.16 -11.93
N LEU A 113 -23.43 -16.53 -11.93
CA LEU A 113 -22.88 -17.65 -12.69
C LEU A 113 -22.55 -18.87 -11.84
N GLU A 114 -22.69 -18.80 -10.52
CA GLU A 114 -22.59 -19.92 -9.58
C GLU A 114 -23.98 -20.34 -9.12
N LYS A 115 -24.10 -21.54 -8.53
CA LYS A 115 -25.35 -22.06 -7.97
C LYS A 115 -25.21 -22.52 -6.51
N VAL A 116 -24.31 -21.88 -5.77
CA VAL A 116 -23.97 -22.27 -4.40
C VAL A 116 -24.34 -21.15 -3.43
N VAL A 117 -25.06 -21.50 -2.36
CA VAL A 117 -25.32 -20.61 -1.24
C VAL A 117 -24.30 -20.84 -0.14
N ARG A 118 -23.72 -19.77 0.35
CA ARG A 118 -22.72 -19.79 1.44
C ARG A 118 -23.09 -18.73 2.47
N VAL A 119 -22.75 -18.97 3.74
CA VAL A 119 -22.93 -18.00 4.83
C VAL A 119 -21.56 -17.62 5.38
N SER A 120 -21.37 -16.34 5.68
CA SER A 120 -20.13 -15.82 6.26
C SER A 120 -19.69 -16.63 7.50
N LYS A 121 -18.41 -17.00 7.53
CA LYS A 121 -17.82 -17.71 8.67
C LYS A 121 -17.72 -16.86 9.95
N SER A 122 -17.87 -15.54 9.82
CA SER A 122 -17.84 -14.59 10.95
C SER A 122 -19.15 -14.54 11.74
N ILE A 123 -20.22 -15.22 11.31
CA ILE A 123 -21.44 -15.41 12.09
C ILE A 123 -21.17 -16.58 13.04
N GLU A 124 -21.04 -16.27 14.34
CA GLU A 124 -20.65 -17.27 15.36
C GLU A 124 -21.80 -18.22 15.76
N SER A 125 -23.04 -17.72 15.76
CA SER A 125 -24.21 -18.52 16.11
C SER A 125 -24.52 -19.58 15.06
N GLN A 126 -24.42 -20.86 15.41
CA GLN A 126 -24.73 -21.98 14.52
C GLN A 126 -26.20 -21.95 14.06
N ASN A 127 -27.13 -21.69 14.98
CA ASN A 127 -28.57 -21.59 14.67
C ASN A 127 -28.86 -20.48 13.65
N GLU A 128 -28.18 -19.34 13.80
CA GLU A 128 -28.34 -18.22 12.87
C GLU A 128 -27.74 -18.52 11.49
N ARG A 129 -26.61 -19.23 11.45
CA ARG A 129 -26.01 -19.68 10.20
C ARG A 129 -26.94 -20.64 9.45
N GLU A 130 -27.55 -21.59 10.16
CA GLU A 130 -28.50 -22.54 9.57
C GLU A 130 -29.77 -21.84 9.09
N ARG A 131 -30.30 -20.91 9.87
CA ARG A 131 -31.45 -20.07 9.47
C ARG A 131 -31.17 -19.31 8.18
N LEU A 132 -30.03 -18.62 8.12
CA LEU A 132 -29.62 -17.83 6.97
C LEU A 132 -29.30 -18.69 5.75
N LEU A 133 -28.70 -19.87 5.95
CA LEU A 133 -28.45 -20.81 4.86
C LEU A 133 -29.76 -21.29 4.22
N SER A 134 -30.69 -21.79 5.04
CA SER A 134 -32.02 -22.23 4.58
C SER A 134 -32.81 -21.11 3.88
N LEU A 135 -32.74 -19.91 4.42
CA LEU A 135 -33.36 -18.73 3.81
C LEU A 135 -32.73 -18.41 2.44
N GLY A 136 -31.39 -18.39 2.37
CA GLY A 136 -30.68 -18.13 1.12
C GLY A 136 -30.94 -19.20 0.06
N GLU A 137 -30.99 -20.47 0.41
CA GLU A 137 -31.32 -21.58 -0.47
C GLU A 137 -32.75 -21.48 -0.99
N SER A 138 -33.70 -21.10 -0.13
CA SER A 138 -35.10 -20.88 -0.52
C SER A 138 -35.24 -19.73 -1.50
N ILE A 139 -34.50 -18.62 -1.30
CA ILE A 139 -34.55 -17.44 -2.18
C ILE A 139 -33.83 -17.72 -3.51
N ALA A 140 -32.68 -18.41 -3.47
CA ALA A 140 -31.89 -18.69 -4.67
C ALA A 140 -32.58 -19.70 -5.61
N GLY A 141 -33.39 -20.61 -5.10
CA GLY A 141 -34.13 -21.61 -5.87
C GLY A 141 -33.25 -22.49 -6.77
N GLY A 142 -31.92 -22.45 -6.63
CA GLY A 142 -30.94 -23.15 -7.48
C GLY A 142 -30.61 -22.43 -8.80
N ASP A 143 -31.11 -21.21 -9.02
CA ASP A 143 -30.89 -20.46 -10.27
C ASP A 143 -29.58 -19.65 -10.23
N PHE A 144 -29.18 -19.19 -9.07
CA PHE A 144 -27.96 -18.39 -8.85
C PHE A 144 -27.31 -18.72 -7.50
N GLY A 145 -26.12 -18.21 -7.27
CA GLY A 145 -25.41 -18.34 -5.99
C GLY A 145 -25.49 -17.08 -5.13
N LEU A 146 -25.35 -17.29 -3.82
CA LEU A 146 -25.31 -16.23 -2.83
C LEU A 146 -24.20 -16.47 -1.80
N VAL A 147 -23.51 -15.40 -1.41
CA VAL A 147 -22.73 -15.37 -0.18
C VAL A 147 -23.40 -14.42 0.81
N ILE A 148 -24.05 -14.97 1.83
CA ILE A 148 -24.72 -14.18 2.86
C ILE A 148 -23.65 -13.59 3.80
N ARG A 149 -23.66 -12.27 3.96
CA ARG A 149 -22.67 -11.50 4.71
C ARG A 149 -23.00 -11.46 6.20
N THR A 150 -22.04 -11.07 7.02
CA THR A 150 -22.22 -10.96 8.49
C THR A 150 -23.32 -9.96 8.87
N GLN A 151 -23.52 -8.89 8.07
CA GLN A 151 -24.57 -7.90 8.28
C GLN A 151 -25.99 -8.46 8.11
N ALA A 152 -26.15 -9.66 7.55
CA ALA A 152 -27.45 -10.32 7.44
C ALA A 152 -27.89 -10.99 8.76
N SER A 153 -27.04 -11.02 9.79
CA SER A 153 -27.41 -11.59 11.09
C SER A 153 -28.56 -10.80 11.72
N GLY A 154 -29.65 -11.51 12.09
CA GLY A 154 -30.86 -10.91 12.63
C GLY A 154 -31.78 -10.24 11.62
N VAL A 155 -31.42 -10.22 10.33
CA VAL A 155 -32.21 -9.59 9.24
C VAL A 155 -33.36 -10.49 8.82
N GLY A 156 -34.50 -9.88 8.49
CA GLY A 156 -35.66 -10.56 7.97
C GLY A 156 -35.55 -10.96 6.49
N GLN A 157 -36.47 -11.82 6.05
CA GLN A 157 -36.52 -12.29 4.68
C GLN A 157 -36.72 -11.15 3.68
N ASP A 158 -37.62 -10.21 3.96
CA ASP A 158 -37.99 -9.12 3.06
C ASP A 158 -36.80 -8.18 2.75
N ASP A 159 -35.97 -7.92 3.75
CA ASP A 159 -34.78 -7.08 3.58
C ASP A 159 -33.73 -7.77 2.71
N LEU A 160 -33.54 -9.09 2.89
CA LEU A 160 -32.62 -9.86 2.06
C LEU A 160 -33.12 -9.96 0.61
N ILE A 161 -34.42 -10.14 0.39
CA ILE A 161 -35.04 -10.13 -0.95
C ILE A 161 -34.89 -8.77 -1.62
N ARG A 162 -35.05 -7.66 -0.88
CA ARG A 162 -34.87 -6.31 -1.41
C ARG A 162 -33.45 -6.07 -1.87
N ASP A 163 -32.44 -6.41 -1.02
CA ASP A 163 -31.02 -6.34 -1.38
C ASP A 163 -30.74 -7.14 -2.65
N LEU A 164 -31.29 -8.34 -2.73
CA LEU A 164 -31.09 -9.23 -3.87
C LEU A 164 -31.71 -8.71 -5.17
N ASN A 165 -32.92 -8.17 -5.11
CA ASN A 165 -33.58 -7.60 -6.31
C ASN A 165 -32.79 -6.44 -6.90
N GLU A 166 -32.18 -5.59 -6.06
CA GLU A 166 -31.27 -4.53 -6.52
C GLU A 166 -30.04 -5.11 -7.24
N LEU A 167 -29.42 -6.18 -6.68
CA LEU A 167 -28.27 -6.82 -7.29
C LEU A 167 -28.57 -7.53 -8.60
N GLN A 168 -29.75 -8.15 -8.70
CA GLN A 168 -30.24 -8.76 -9.93
C GLN A 168 -30.46 -7.71 -11.01
N GLY A 169 -31.06 -6.57 -10.70
CA GLY A 169 -31.22 -5.46 -11.64
C GLY A 169 -29.88 -4.92 -12.16
N ILE A 170 -28.85 -4.82 -11.29
CA ILE A 170 -27.49 -4.48 -11.71
C ILE A 170 -26.94 -5.54 -12.67
N TRP A 171 -27.10 -6.83 -12.35
CA TRP A 171 -26.61 -7.91 -13.19
C TRP A 171 -27.29 -7.96 -14.57
N GLU A 172 -28.60 -7.74 -14.64
CA GLU A 172 -29.32 -7.68 -15.89
C GLU A 172 -28.75 -6.60 -16.81
N SER A 173 -28.51 -5.40 -16.28
CA SER A 173 -27.90 -4.30 -17.01
C SER A 173 -26.47 -4.66 -17.46
N VAL A 174 -25.63 -5.21 -16.56
CA VAL A 174 -24.26 -5.65 -16.84
C VAL A 174 -24.24 -6.74 -17.92
N SER A 175 -25.12 -7.73 -17.82
CA SER A 175 -25.20 -8.85 -18.77
C SER A 175 -25.66 -8.38 -20.15
N GLN A 176 -26.65 -7.49 -20.22
CA GLN A 176 -27.17 -6.93 -21.47
C GLN A 176 -26.07 -6.07 -22.15
N GLU A 177 -25.44 -5.18 -21.43
CA GLU A 177 -24.38 -4.31 -21.97
C GLU A 177 -23.12 -5.10 -22.34
N GLY A 178 -22.79 -6.14 -21.56
CA GLY A 178 -21.68 -7.03 -21.84
C GLY A 178 -21.83 -7.79 -23.15
N ARG A 179 -23.06 -8.13 -23.54
CA ARG A 179 -23.37 -8.82 -24.81
C ARG A 179 -23.52 -7.87 -25.98
N SER A 180 -23.77 -6.59 -25.74
CA SER A 180 -23.98 -5.59 -26.78
C SER A 180 -22.68 -4.92 -27.20
N GLY A 181 -22.33 -4.96 -28.49
CA GLY A 181 -21.12 -4.34 -29.05
C GLY A 181 -19.90 -5.25 -29.08
N MET A 182 -18.77 -4.71 -29.50
CA MET A 182 -17.50 -5.43 -29.71
C MET A 182 -16.32 -4.70 -29.07
N GLY A 183 -15.30 -5.46 -28.67
CA GLY A 183 -14.04 -4.97 -28.13
C GLY A 183 -14.08 -4.59 -26.65
N PRO A 184 -12.93 -4.18 -26.10
CA PRO A 184 -12.79 -3.84 -24.69
C PRO A 184 -13.68 -2.65 -24.29
N LYS A 185 -14.39 -2.80 -23.17
CA LYS A 185 -15.23 -1.74 -22.60
C LYS A 185 -15.46 -1.98 -21.10
N LEU A 186 -15.33 -0.93 -20.28
CA LEU A 186 -15.81 -0.95 -18.89
C LEU A 186 -17.35 -1.02 -18.88
N ILE A 187 -17.92 -2.06 -18.28
CA ILE A 187 -19.36 -2.30 -18.19
C ILE A 187 -19.91 -1.91 -16.81
N TYR A 188 -19.19 -2.24 -15.73
CA TYR A 188 -19.62 -1.93 -14.38
C TYR A 188 -18.43 -1.47 -13.54
N GLN A 189 -18.58 -0.32 -12.92
CA GLN A 189 -17.52 0.33 -12.15
C GLN A 189 -17.53 -0.03 -10.67
N GLY A 190 -18.60 -0.64 -10.18
CA GLY A 190 -18.84 -0.77 -8.74
C GLY A 190 -19.44 0.50 -8.14
N PRO A 191 -19.78 0.49 -6.84
CA PRO A 191 -20.36 1.63 -6.17
C PRO A 191 -19.36 2.79 -6.06
N SER A 192 -19.82 4.02 -6.30
CA SER A 192 -19.01 5.24 -6.15
C SER A 192 -18.58 5.46 -4.69
N ILE A 193 -17.63 6.38 -4.46
CA ILE A 193 -17.23 6.78 -3.09
C ILE A 193 -18.43 7.32 -2.31
N ALA A 194 -19.32 8.07 -2.98
CA ALA A 194 -20.52 8.60 -2.37
C ALA A 194 -21.52 7.49 -2.01
N GLU A 195 -21.73 6.53 -2.90
CA GLU A 195 -22.60 5.38 -2.62
C GLU A 195 -22.05 4.52 -1.46
N GLN A 196 -20.75 4.23 -1.44
CA GLN A 196 -20.12 3.50 -0.35
C GLN A 196 -20.27 4.24 0.99
N ALA A 197 -20.08 5.56 0.99
CA ALA A 197 -20.21 6.38 2.18
C ALA A 197 -21.67 6.49 2.63
N ALA A 198 -22.64 6.65 1.69
CA ALA A 198 -24.05 6.64 1.99
C ALA A 198 -24.48 5.34 2.63
N LYS A 199 -24.03 4.22 2.09
CA LYS A 199 -24.27 2.89 2.61
C LYS A 199 -23.76 2.73 4.04
N ALA A 200 -22.53 3.15 4.33
CA ALA A 200 -21.96 3.09 5.69
C ALA A 200 -22.76 3.92 6.71
N VAL A 201 -23.33 5.08 6.29
CA VAL A 201 -24.22 5.89 7.14
C VAL A 201 -25.55 5.18 7.39
N LEU A 202 -26.18 4.63 6.34
CA LEU A 202 -27.47 3.95 6.42
C LEU A 202 -27.40 2.64 7.22
N GLU A 203 -26.28 1.94 7.13
CA GLU A 203 -26.04 0.70 7.88
C GLU A 203 -25.70 0.94 9.36
N GLY A 204 -25.53 2.21 9.75
CA GLY A 204 -25.15 2.55 11.14
C GLY A 204 -23.69 2.23 11.48
N GLU A 205 -22.86 1.85 10.50
CA GLU A 205 -21.43 1.66 10.71
C GLU A 205 -20.73 2.98 11.04
N VAL A 206 -21.29 4.08 10.54
CA VAL A 206 -20.80 5.44 10.72
C VAL A 206 -21.89 6.31 11.31
N GLY A 207 -21.61 6.93 12.46
CA GLY A 207 -22.53 7.84 13.12
C GLY A 207 -22.48 9.26 12.56
N GLN A 208 -21.32 9.68 12.09
CA GLN A 208 -21.08 10.99 11.46
C GLN A 208 -20.14 10.85 10.28
N LEU A 209 -20.38 11.65 9.24
CA LEU A 209 -19.53 11.72 8.06
C LEU A 209 -19.16 13.17 7.77
N MET A 210 -17.88 13.45 7.52
CA MET A 210 -17.39 14.78 7.18
C MET A 210 -16.66 14.74 5.84
N ILE A 211 -16.99 15.64 4.95
CA ILE A 211 -16.45 15.72 3.57
C ILE A 211 -15.99 17.15 3.29
N ASN A 212 -14.87 17.33 2.60
CA ASN A 212 -14.35 18.64 2.17
C ASN A 212 -14.66 19.02 0.72
N ASP A 213 -15.34 18.16 -0.05
CA ASP A 213 -15.67 18.40 -1.47
C ASP A 213 -17.17 18.55 -1.67
N THR A 214 -17.58 19.70 -2.19
CA THR A 214 -19.01 20.02 -2.41
C THR A 214 -19.69 19.12 -3.42
N SER A 215 -18.99 18.68 -4.47
CA SER A 215 -19.57 17.81 -5.50
C SER A 215 -19.89 16.44 -4.92
N LEU A 216 -18.91 15.85 -4.20
CA LEU A 216 -19.07 14.55 -3.55
C LEU A 216 -20.12 14.63 -2.41
N PHE A 217 -20.17 15.75 -1.68
CA PHE A 217 -21.22 15.99 -0.68
C PHE A 217 -22.62 15.97 -1.32
N ASN A 218 -22.83 16.71 -2.43
CA ASN A 218 -24.11 16.76 -3.10
C ASN A 218 -24.54 15.41 -3.66
N GLU A 219 -23.60 14.66 -4.24
CA GLU A 219 -23.82 13.29 -4.70
C GLU A 219 -24.27 12.40 -3.54
N LEU A 220 -23.54 12.40 -2.42
CA LEU A 220 -23.88 11.65 -1.22
C LEU A 220 -25.26 12.01 -0.66
N ILE A 221 -25.58 13.31 -0.58
CA ILE A 221 -26.89 13.77 -0.13
C ILE A 221 -28.01 13.28 -1.03
N SER A 222 -27.76 13.17 -2.36
CA SER A 222 -28.77 12.62 -3.29
C SER A 222 -29.12 11.15 -2.98
N TYR A 223 -28.15 10.35 -2.57
CA TYR A 223 -28.37 8.96 -2.12
C TYR A 223 -29.08 8.88 -0.76
N LEU A 224 -28.81 9.83 0.16
CA LEU A 224 -29.39 9.78 1.50
C LEU A 224 -30.80 10.40 1.60
N LYS A 225 -31.15 11.38 0.75
CA LYS A 225 -32.46 12.04 0.77
C LYS A 225 -33.68 11.10 0.80
N PRO A 226 -33.72 10.02 -0.02
CA PRO A 226 -34.84 9.06 0.02
C PRO A 226 -35.02 8.36 1.37
N HIS A 227 -33.95 8.28 2.18
CA HIS A 227 -33.93 7.60 3.48
C HIS A 227 -34.24 8.52 4.68
N GLY A 228 -34.61 9.77 4.43
CA GLY A 228 -35.12 10.70 5.44
C GLY A 228 -34.10 11.70 5.97
N LYS A 229 -34.63 12.67 6.73
CA LYS A 229 -33.82 13.79 7.27
C LYS A 229 -32.75 13.35 8.28
N GLU A 230 -32.99 12.28 9.01
CA GLU A 230 -32.03 11.76 9.99
C GLU A 230 -30.74 11.27 9.34
N ALA A 231 -30.82 10.54 8.21
CA ALA A 231 -29.64 10.10 7.47
C ALA A 231 -28.84 11.29 6.93
N VAL A 232 -29.51 12.30 6.40
CA VAL A 232 -28.88 13.52 5.88
C VAL A 232 -28.19 14.32 6.99
N SER A 233 -28.79 14.41 8.19
CA SER A 233 -28.22 15.18 9.31
C SER A 233 -26.91 14.62 9.88
N ARG A 234 -26.55 13.38 9.51
CA ARG A 234 -25.28 12.75 9.91
C ARG A 234 -24.11 13.18 9.02
N VAL A 235 -24.35 13.92 7.94
CA VAL A 235 -23.34 14.32 6.97
C VAL A 235 -23.07 15.81 7.10
N GLU A 236 -21.79 16.18 7.23
CA GLU A 236 -21.31 17.55 7.35
C GLU A 236 -20.38 17.89 6.20
N LEU A 237 -20.62 19.03 5.54
CA LEU A 237 -19.68 19.61 4.60
C LEU A 237 -18.65 20.44 5.37
N PHE A 238 -17.38 20.11 5.23
CA PHE A 238 -16.27 20.85 5.78
C PHE A 238 -15.84 21.95 4.79
N ASP A 239 -16.28 23.17 5.01
CA ASP A 239 -16.05 24.31 4.13
C ASP A 239 -14.99 25.30 4.65
N LYS A 240 -14.20 24.90 5.68
CA LYS A 240 -13.17 25.74 6.27
C LYS A 240 -11.93 25.81 5.36
N SER A 241 -11.23 26.92 5.41
CA SER A 241 -9.98 27.14 4.67
C SER A 241 -8.78 26.35 5.20
N SER A 242 -8.94 25.65 6.34
CA SER A 242 -7.91 24.81 6.94
C SER A 242 -7.99 23.36 6.43
N ASP A 243 -6.88 22.66 6.49
CA ASP A 243 -6.83 21.22 6.25
C ASP A 243 -7.72 20.46 7.25
N ILE A 244 -8.56 19.55 6.77
CA ILE A 244 -9.53 18.80 7.58
C ILE A 244 -8.83 17.91 8.64
N PHE A 245 -7.66 17.36 8.32
CA PHE A 245 -6.91 16.51 9.26
C PHE A 245 -6.18 17.35 10.32
N ASP A 246 -5.72 18.57 9.97
CA ASP A 246 -5.19 19.52 10.94
C ASP A 246 -6.30 19.99 11.91
N TYR A 247 -7.47 20.32 11.38
CA TYR A 247 -8.64 20.69 12.20
C TYR A 247 -9.04 19.61 13.20
N LEU A 248 -8.95 18.35 12.78
CA LEU A 248 -9.26 17.20 13.64
C LEU A 248 -8.08 16.74 14.52
N GLY A 249 -6.90 17.34 14.36
CA GLY A 249 -5.69 17.01 15.14
C GLY A 249 -5.06 15.66 14.80
N ILE A 250 -5.41 15.04 13.66
CA ILE A 250 -4.94 13.69 13.27
C ILE A 250 -3.84 13.68 12.21
N LYS A 251 -3.50 14.83 11.62
CA LYS A 251 -2.50 14.95 10.55
C LYS A 251 -1.14 14.34 10.93
N LYS A 252 -0.67 14.61 12.16
CA LYS A 252 0.61 14.05 12.65
C LYS A 252 0.56 12.51 12.70
N ARG A 253 -0.58 11.94 13.09
CA ARG A 253 -0.76 10.48 13.14
C ARG A 253 -0.73 9.88 11.73
N ILE A 254 -1.43 10.50 10.77
CA ILE A 254 -1.39 10.07 9.36
C ILE A 254 0.04 10.15 8.82
N LYS A 255 0.75 11.25 9.05
CA LYS A 255 2.15 11.41 8.63
C LYS A 255 3.08 10.34 9.26
N SER A 256 2.82 9.91 10.49
CA SER A 256 3.62 8.88 11.15
C SER A 256 3.50 7.50 10.51
N LEU A 257 2.46 7.24 9.69
CA LEU A 257 2.28 5.96 9.00
C LEU A 257 3.34 5.69 7.91
N SER A 258 4.07 6.71 7.47
CA SER A 258 5.22 6.57 6.58
C SER A 258 6.58 6.49 7.31
N SER A 259 6.59 6.66 8.65
CA SER A 259 7.83 6.67 9.43
C SER A 259 8.28 5.25 9.78
N LYS A 260 9.58 4.97 9.66
CA LYS A 260 10.14 3.69 10.13
C LYS A 260 10.04 3.54 11.65
N ARG A 261 10.26 4.62 12.42
CA ARG A 261 10.27 4.62 13.88
C ARG A 261 9.03 5.27 14.45
N ILE A 262 8.37 4.58 15.37
CA ILE A 262 7.19 5.06 16.10
C ILE A 262 7.51 5.02 17.60
N TRP A 263 7.28 6.16 18.26
CA TRP A 263 7.51 6.30 19.69
C TRP A 263 6.30 5.81 20.48
N LEU A 264 6.56 5.06 21.55
CA LEU A 264 5.57 4.60 22.50
C LEU A 264 5.39 5.65 23.61
N LYS A 265 4.26 5.65 24.29
CA LYS A 265 3.96 6.57 25.40
C LYS A 265 4.91 6.35 26.58
N SER A 266 5.36 5.11 26.79
CA SER A 266 6.37 4.74 27.78
C SER A 266 7.78 5.30 27.48
N GLY A 267 7.99 5.88 26.29
CA GLY A 267 9.29 6.36 25.81
C GLY A 267 10.11 5.32 25.08
N GLY A 268 9.66 4.06 24.99
CA GLY A 268 10.18 3.06 24.07
C GLY A 268 9.83 3.42 22.61
N ASN A 269 10.27 2.60 21.67
CA ASN A 269 9.90 2.76 20.27
C ASN A 269 9.84 1.42 19.54
N ILE A 270 9.06 1.39 18.48
CA ILE A 270 9.07 0.30 17.50
C ILE A 270 9.70 0.78 16.20
N VAL A 271 10.44 -0.10 15.54
CA VAL A 271 11.04 0.15 14.23
C VAL A 271 10.45 -0.85 13.25
N ILE A 272 9.83 -0.37 12.19
CA ILE A 272 9.19 -1.18 11.15
C ILE A 272 10.01 -1.08 9.88
N GLU A 273 10.53 -2.19 9.40
CA GLU A 273 11.30 -2.28 8.17
C GLU A 273 10.68 -3.33 7.25
N LYS A 274 10.49 -2.95 5.98
CA LYS A 274 9.98 -3.83 4.95
C LYS A 274 11.12 -4.22 4.03
N THR A 275 11.31 -5.51 3.85
CA THR A 275 12.21 -6.10 2.83
C THR A 275 11.37 -6.57 1.65
N GLU A 276 12.01 -7.13 0.63
CA GLU A 276 11.31 -7.74 -0.51
C GLU A 276 10.38 -8.90 -0.10
N ALA A 277 10.80 -9.71 0.88
CA ALA A 277 10.11 -10.96 1.25
C ALA A 277 9.24 -10.85 2.50
N LEU A 278 9.57 -9.95 3.44
CA LEU A 278 8.94 -9.91 4.75
C LEU A 278 9.03 -8.51 5.40
N THR A 279 8.20 -8.28 6.40
CA THR A 279 8.28 -7.10 7.29
C THR A 279 8.89 -7.52 8.62
N VAL A 280 9.88 -6.77 9.11
CA VAL A 280 10.47 -6.95 10.44
C VAL A 280 10.09 -5.78 11.33
N ILE A 281 9.72 -6.09 12.57
CA ILE A 281 9.36 -5.09 13.58
C ILE A 281 10.23 -5.35 14.82
N ASP A 282 11.00 -4.35 15.21
CA ASP A 282 11.89 -4.38 16.38
C ASP A 282 11.33 -3.48 17.49
N VAL A 283 11.36 -3.94 18.73
CA VAL A 283 10.86 -3.23 19.91
C VAL A 283 12.01 -2.82 20.82
N ASN A 284 12.14 -1.52 21.05
CA ASN A 284 13.20 -0.94 21.87
C ASN A 284 12.66 -0.30 23.16
N THR A 285 13.37 -0.51 24.29
CA THR A 285 13.04 0.13 25.57
C THR A 285 13.43 1.60 25.60
N ALA A 286 12.75 2.38 26.45
CA ALA A 286 13.26 3.66 26.93
C ALA A 286 14.47 3.46 27.83
N LYS A 287 15.37 4.45 27.90
CA LYS A 287 16.42 4.50 28.91
C LYS A 287 15.76 4.53 30.30
N SER A 288 16.08 3.52 31.11
CA SER A 288 15.59 3.18 32.46
C SER A 288 14.60 4.14 33.13
N ILE A 289 13.39 3.63 33.42
CA ILE A 289 12.42 4.28 34.29
C ILE A 289 12.79 3.92 35.74
N LYS A 290 13.09 4.92 36.56
CA LYS A 290 13.36 4.74 38.00
C LYS A 290 12.14 4.18 38.70
N GLY A 291 12.28 3.06 39.45
CA GLY A 291 11.31 2.62 40.43
C GLY A 291 10.51 1.33 40.14
N HIS A 292 10.76 0.63 39.04
CA HIS A 292 10.16 -0.70 38.77
C HIS A 292 11.24 -1.75 38.52
N SER A 293 10.89 -3.05 38.69
CA SER A 293 11.80 -4.12 38.28
C SER A 293 12.04 -4.02 36.75
N ALA A 294 13.22 -4.38 36.29
CA ALA A 294 13.56 -4.37 34.87
C ALA A 294 12.57 -5.26 34.08
N GLU A 295 12.20 -6.41 34.62
CA GLU A 295 11.27 -7.36 34.01
C GLU A 295 9.84 -6.76 33.87
N ASP A 296 9.33 -6.06 34.87
CA ASP A 296 8.02 -5.40 34.80
C ASP A 296 8.00 -4.27 33.78
N THR A 297 9.09 -3.55 33.65
CA THR A 297 9.24 -2.47 32.66
C THR A 297 9.23 -3.06 31.24
N ILE A 298 9.98 -4.12 31.01
CA ILE A 298 10.03 -4.86 29.74
C ILE A 298 8.62 -5.37 29.38
N TYR A 299 7.97 -6.04 30.33
CA TYR A 299 6.63 -6.59 30.09
C TYR A 299 5.63 -5.51 29.72
N LYS A 300 5.56 -4.39 30.45
CA LYS A 300 4.67 -3.26 30.14
C LYS A 300 4.97 -2.63 28.79
N THR A 301 6.28 -2.46 28.46
CA THR A 301 6.67 -1.92 27.15
C THR A 301 6.27 -2.85 26.03
N ASN A 302 6.43 -4.17 26.18
CA ASN A 302 6.02 -5.15 25.18
C ASN A 302 4.49 -5.17 24.99
N LEU A 303 3.70 -5.02 26.07
CA LEU A 303 2.24 -4.92 25.96
C LEU A 303 1.79 -3.66 25.23
N GLU A 304 2.43 -2.52 25.48
CA GLU A 304 2.18 -1.27 24.78
C GLU A 304 2.59 -1.37 23.30
N ALA A 305 3.77 -1.96 23.05
CA ALA A 305 4.27 -2.22 21.71
C ALA A 305 3.30 -3.12 20.92
N ALA A 306 2.71 -4.14 21.55
CA ALA A 306 1.73 -5.02 20.91
C ALA A 306 0.50 -4.25 20.39
N ASP A 307 -0.03 -3.32 21.20
CA ASP A 307 -1.16 -2.46 20.80
C ASP A 307 -0.80 -1.59 19.59
N GLU A 308 0.37 -0.95 19.65
CA GLU A 308 0.83 -0.09 18.57
C GLU A 308 1.18 -0.88 17.31
N ILE A 309 1.86 -2.03 17.43
CA ILE A 309 2.20 -2.93 16.31
C ILE A 309 0.92 -3.37 15.60
N ALA A 310 -0.09 -3.83 16.34
CA ALA A 310 -1.36 -4.23 15.75
C ALA A 310 -2.04 -3.07 15.02
N THR A 311 -1.98 -1.86 15.58
CA THR A 311 -2.49 -0.64 14.95
C THR A 311 -1.74 -0.33 13.66
N GLN A 312 -0.40 -0.37 13.69
CA GLN A 312 0.43 -0.08 12.52
C GLN A 312 0.25 -1.12 11.41
N ILE A 313 0.18 -2.42 11.75
CA ILE A 313 -0.08 -3.49 10.77
C ILE A 313 -1.41 -3.24 10.05
N LYS A 314 -2.47 -2.87 10.79
CA LYS A 314 -3.80 -2.60 10.23
C LYS A 314 -3.83 -1.32 9.40
N LEU A 315 -3.35 -0.21 9.95
CA LEU A 315 -3.41 1.10 9.29
C LEU A 315 -2.53 1.19 8.05
N ARG A 316 -1.36 0.54 8.07
CA ARG A 316 -0.46 0.49 6.90
C ARG A 316 -0.86 -0.58 5.89
N ASP A 317 -1.81 -1.46 6.22
CA ASP A 317 -2.16 -2.69 5.50
C ASP A 317 -0.94 -3.58 5.22
N LEU A 318 -0.06 -3.73 6.22
CA LEU A 318 1.09 -4.62 6.12
C LEU A 318 0.61 -6.05 5.97
N GLY A 319 1.14 -6.76 4.98
CA GLY A 319 0.79 -8.15 4.73
C GLY A 319 2.01 -8.98 4.31
N GLY A 320 1.80 -10.26 4.02
CA GLY A 320 2.85 -11.24 3.84
C GLY A 320 3.32 -11.80 5.17
N ILE A 321 4.60 -12.12 5.27
CA ILE A 321 5.27 -12.59 6.49
C ILE A 321 5.67 -11.37 7.31
N ILE A 322 5.31 -11.35 8.59
CA ILE A 322 5.68 -10.30 9.54
C ILE A 322 6.35 -10.98 10.73
N LEU A 323 7.56 -10.53 11.05
CA LEU A 323 8.34 -10.99 12.18
C LEU A 323 8.45 -9.86 13.20
N VAL A 324 8.12 -10.16 14.46
CA VAL A 324 8.19 -9.17 15.55
C VAL A 324 9.20 -9.64 16.58
N ASP A 325 10.23 -8.82 16.77
CA ASP A 325 11.27 -8.99 17.80
C ASP A 325 10.87 -8.16 19.02
N PHE A 326 10.24 -8.82 20.00
CA PHE A 326 9.89 -8.21 21.28
C PHE A 326 11.08 -8.25 22.21
N ILE A 327 11.15 -7.32 23.15
CA ILE A 327 12.19 -7.31 24.16
C ILE A 327 12.13 -8.61 24.97
N ASP A 328 13.27 -9.26 25.16
CA ASP A 328 13.40 -10.55 25.84
C ASP A 328 12.75 -10.56 27.23
N MET A 329 11.88 -11.52 27.48
CA MET A 329 11.21 -11.76 28.77
C MET A 329 11.64 -13.12 29.32
N LYS A 330 12.10 -13.15 30.58
CA LYS A 330 12.45 -14.39 31.26
C LYS A 330 11.22 -15.22 31.66
N SER A 331 10.13 -14.53 32.05
CA SER A 331 8.89 -15.17 32.48
C SER A 331 8.12 -15.80 31.32
N ALA A 332 7.97 -17.13 31.33
CA ALA A 332 7.14 -17.85 30.39
C ALA A 332 5.67 -17.41 30.45
N LYS A 333 5.19 -16.99 31.63
CA LYS A 333 3.84 -16.46 31.82
C LYS A 333 3.64 -15.17 31.05
N ASN A 334 4.58 -14.20 31.17
CA ASN A 334 4.52 -12.93 30.48
C ASN A 334 4.55 -13.12 28.93
N ARG A 335 5.35 -14.06 28.43
CA ARG A 335 5.36 -14.42 27.02
C ARG A 335 4.04 -14.99 26.53
N ALA A 336 3.40 -15.87 27.33
CA ALA A 336 2.10 -16.43 27.00
C ALA A 336 1.00 -15.36 26.99
N GLU A 337 1.01 -14.43 27.96
CA GLU A 337 0.07 -13.32 28.03
C GLU A 337 0.23 -12.35 26.84
N LEU A 338 1.47 -12.02 26.45
CA LEU A 338 1.77 -11.20 25.27
C LEU A 338 1.24 -11.87 23.99
N LEU A 339 1.49 -13.17 23.81
CA LEU A 339 0.96 -13.93 22.69
C LEU A 339 -0.59 -13.94 22.65
N SER A 340 -1.21 -14.14 23.81
CA SER A 340 -2.68 -14.09 23.94
C SER A 340 -3.23 -12.71 23.58
N LYS A 341 -2.58 -11.65 24.05
CA LYS A 341 -2.93 -10.27 23.69
C LYS A 341 -2.84 -10.04 22.18
N MET A 342 -1.72 -10.41 21.55
CA MET A 342 -1.56 -10.28 20.10
C MET A 342 -2.69 -11.02 19.35
N LYS A 343 -3.01 -12.25 19.72
CA LYS A 343 -4.13 -13.01 19.14
C LYS A 343 -5.47 -12.29 19.30
N SER A 344 -5.72 -11.68 20.47
CA SER A 344 -6.95 -10.92 20.73
C SER A 344 -7.07 -9.65 19.88
N LEU A 345 -5.96 -8.95 19.67
CA LEU A 345 -5.92 -7.74 18.84
C LEU A 345 -6.29 -7.99 17.36
N PHE A 346 -6.09 -9.22 16.87
CA PHE A 346 -6.45 -9.62 15.50
C PHE A 346 -7.68 -10.55 15.44
N ALA A 347 -8.41 -10.72 16.54
CA ALA A 347 -9.57 -11.63 16.60
C ALA A 347 -10.63 -11.33 15.53
N PHE A 348 -10.87 -10.05 15.21
CA PHE A 348 -11.81 -9.61 14.18
C PHE A 348 -11.30 -9.78 12.73
N GLU A 349 -9.99 -10.03 12.55
CA GLU A 349 -9.39 -10.32 11.24
C GLU A 349 -9.19 -11.85 11.03
N ARG A 350 -10.06 -12.69 11.58
CA ARG A 350 -9.97 -14.15 11.44
C ARG A 350 -9.94 -14.56 9.97
N GLY A 351 -8.90 -15.35 9.60
CA GLY A 351 -8.67 -15.79 8.22
C GLY A 351 -7.90 -14.79 7.34
N LYS A 352 -7.72 -13.52 7.79
CA LYS A 352 -6.80 -12.57 7.19
C LYS A 352 -5.43 -12.57 7.87
N THR A 353 -5.41 -12.62 9.22
CA THR A 353 -4.19 -12.61 10.04
C THR A 353 -4.10 -13.90 10.86
N ILE A 354 -2.95 -14.57 10.80
CA ILE A 354 -2.62 -15.78 11.59
C ILE A 354 -1.36 -15.47 12.40
N ILE A 355 -1.45 -15.64 13.74
CA ILE A 355 -0.32 -15.54 14.65
C ILE A 355 0.08 -16.96 15.05
N TYR A 356 1.26 -17.39 14.59
CA TYR A 356 1.77 -18.74 14.82
C TYR A 356 2.29 -18.90 16.25
N GLY A 357 3.03 -17.95 16.75
CA GLY A 357 3.64 -17.99 18.08
C GLY A 357 5.06 -17.46 18.02
N TYR A 358 5.91 -17.96 18.94
CA TYR A 358 7.31 -17.62 18.98
C TYR A 358 8.15 -18.72 18.31
N THR A 359 9.18 -18.30 17.57
CA THR A 359 10.25 -19.19 17.13
C THR A 359 11.12 -19.61 18.31
N GLU A 360 12.05 -20.54 18.09
CA GLU A 360 13.10 -20.90 19.06
C GLU A 360 14.02 -19.69 19.40
N LEU A 361 14.16 -18.75 18.49
CA LEU A 361 14.89 -17.50 18.70
C LEU A 361 14.12 -16.42 19.46
N GLY A 362 12.85 -16.67 19.85
CA GLY A 362 12.02 -15.70 20.57
C GLY A 362 11.27 -14.71 19.68
N ILE A 363 11.37 -14.82 18.36
CA ILE A 363 10.70 -13.93 17.39
C ILE A 363 9.25 -14.37 17.21
N MET A 364 8.31 -13.44 17.28
CA MET A 364 6.90 -13.73 17.01
C MET A 364 6.60 -13.74 15.50
N GLU A 365 5.98 -14.82 15.04
CA GLU A 365 5.65 -15.04 13.63
C GLU A 365 4.18 -14.73 13.35
N ILE A 366 3.95 -13.89 12.34
CA ILE A 366 2.63 -13.48 11.88
C ILE A 366 2.57 -13.63 10.36
N SER A 367 1.47 -14.13 9.83
CA SER A 367 1.14 -14.01 8.41
C SER A 367 -0.17 -13.26 8.23
N ARG A 368 -0.22 -12.36 7.25
CA ARG A 368 -1.41 -11.59 6.94
C ARG A 368 -1.61 -11.50 5.42
N LYS A 369 -2.83 -11.72 4.95
CA LYS A 369 -3.15 -11.61 3.52
C LYS A 369 -3.06 -10.15 3.07
N ASN A 370 -2.35 -9.92 1.95
CA ASN A 370 -2.36 -8.64 1.25
C ASN A 370 -3.69 -8.48 0.49
N GLU A 371 -4.50 -7.50 0.84
CA GLU A 371 -5.74 -7.18 0.13
C GLU A 371 -5.62 -5.89 -0.67
N LYS A 372 -4.85 -4.94 -0.15
CA LYS A 372 -4.61 -3.62 -0.77
C LYS A 372 -3.11 -3.36 -0.86
N LYS A 373 -2.71 -2.33 -1.60
CA LYS A 373 -1.35 -1.80 -1.53
C LYS A 373 -1.09 -1.21 -0.14
N ASP A 374 0.13 -1.41 0.36
CA ASP A 374 0.63 -0.76 1.57
C ASP A 374 0.47 0.77 1.44
N ILE A 375 0.03 1.42 2.52
CA ILE A 375 -0.18 2.88 2.53
C ILE A 375 1.09 3.66 2.17
N SER A 376 2.27 3.12 2.48
CA SER A 376 3.56 3.74 2.13
C SER A 376 3.75 3.85 0.61
N ALA A 377 3.20 2.92 -0.18
CA ALA A 377 3.27 2.97 -1.64
C ALA A 377 2.47 4.14 -2.26
N HIS A 378 1.53 4.72 -1.49
CA HIS A 378 0.80 5.93 -1.91
C HIS A 378 1.44 7.22 -1.41
N LEU A 379 2.31 7.15 -0.40
CA LEU A 379 2.90 8.31 0.27
C LEU A 379 4.40 8.50 -0.04
N LEU A 380 5.09 7.46 -0.50
CA LEU A 380 6.54 7.45 -0.68
C LEU A 380 6.90 6.90 -2.06
N GLU A 381 7.98 7.42 -2.61
CA GLU A 381 8.66 6.90 -3.79
C GLU A 381 10.04 6.38 -3.42
N GLU A 382 10.59 5.52 -4.27
CA GLU A 382 11.96 5.04 -4.10
C GLU A 382 12.95 6.19 -4.22
N CYS A 383 13.88 6.27 -3.28
CA CYS A 383 14.90 7.32 -3.30
C CYS A 383 15.80 7.19 -4.54
N LEU A 384 15.84 8.21 -5.37
CA LEU A 384 16.66 8.23 -6.60
C LEU A 384 18.16 8.10 -6.31
N CYS A 385 18.63 8.57 -5.14
CA CYS A 385 20.04 8.50 -4.76
C CYS A 385 20.50 7.10 -4.38
N CYS A 386 19.79 6.44 -3.45
CA CYS A 386 20.21 5.13 -2.93
C CYS A 386 19.39 3.95 -3.49
N LYS A 387 18.39 4.20 -4.34
CA LYS A 387 17.50 3.18 -4.93
C LYS A 387 17.00 2.17 -3.90
N GLY A 388 16.49 2.69 -2.78
CA GLY A 388 15.99 1.89 -1.67
C GLY A 388 17.05 1.32 -0.71
N ASN A 389 18.35 1.40 -1.03
CA ASN A 389 19.41 0.82 -0.21
C ASN A 389 19.62 1.54 1.13
N GLY A 390 19.20 2.82 1.26
CA GLY A 390 19.38 3.63 2.47
C GLY A 390 20.84 4.01 2.77
N ARG A 391 21.78 3.63 1.91
CA ARG A 391 23.22 3.89 2.05
C ARG A 391 23.81 4.32 0.72
N LEU A 392 24.80 5.21 0.78
CA LEU A 392 25.66 5.58 -0.33
C LEU A 392 27.07 5.05 -0.11
N PRO A 393 27.89 4.93 -1.16
CA PRO A 393 29.31 4.60 -1.01
C PRO A 393 29.98 5.56 -0.01
N SER A 394 30.88 5.06 0.81
CA SER A 394 31.64 5.91 1.73
C SER A 394 32.62 6.80 0.96
N ARG A 395 32.97 7.95 1.54
CA ARG A 395 33.99 8.87 0.96
C ARG A 395 35.25 8.14 0.55
N LEU A 396 35.78 7.28 1.42
CA LEU A 396 37.02 6.54 1.14
C LEU A 396 36.86 5.56 -0.03
N ALA A 397 35.71 4.88 -0.12
CA ALA A 397 35.43 3.98 -1.23
C ALA A 397 35.37 4.73 -2.58
N LEU A 398 34.77 5.95 -2.59
CA LEU A 398 34.73 6.78 -3.79
C LEU A 398 36.11 7.30 -4.18
N LEU A 399 36.93 7.71 -3.22
CA LEU A 399 38.33 8.14 -3.47
C LEU A 399 39.18 7.01 -4.03
N ASP A 400 39.05 5.78 -3.49
CA ASP A 400 39.76 4.60 -3.99
C ASP A 400 39.32 4.25 -5.43
N LEU A 401 38.03 4.37 -5.74
CA LEU A 401 37.54 4.18 -7.10
C LEU A 401 38.05 5.26 -8.06
N LEU A 402 38.11 6.52 -7.61
CA LEU A 402 38.62 7.63 -8.39
C LEU A 402 40.13 7.45 -8.67
N GLU A 403 40.91 7.05 -7.65
CA GLU A 403 42.34 6.72 -7.82
C GLU A 403 42.55 5.62 -8.85
N LYS A 404 41.80 4.53 -8.76
CA LYS A 404 41.87 3.42 -9.71
C LYS A 404 41.56 3.88 -11.15
N GLU A 405 40.59 4.77 -11.28
CA GLU A 405 40.22 5.33 -12.59
C GLU A 405 41.33 6.26 -13.15
N VAL A 406 41.94 7.10 -12.28
CA VAL A 406 43.11 7.93 -12.67
C VAL A 406 44.26 7.05 -13.09
N ARG A 407 44.61 6.00 -12.38
CA ARG A 407 45.64 5.03 -12.72
C ARG A 407 45.35 4.32 -14.03
N ARG A 408 44.11 3.92 -14.28
CA ARG A 408 43.67 3.33 -15.55
C ARG A 408 43.89 4.29 -16.74
N ILE A 409 43.46 5.55 -16.56
CA ILE A 409 43.66 6.60 -17.59
C ILE A 409 45.12 6.79 -17.90
N LYS A 410 45.97 6.95 -16.86
CA LYS A 410 47.41 7.14 -17.04
C LYS A 410 48.08 5.99 -17.80
N THR A 411 47.60 4.76 -17.57
CA THR A 411 48.16 3.57 -18.22
C THR A 411 47.76 3.45 -19.70
N HIS A 412 46.51 3.87 -20.04
CA HIS A 412 45.95 3.60 -21.37
C HIS A 412 45.77 4.82 -22.26
N ALA A 413 45.90 6.04 -21.69
CA ALA A 413 45.70 7.28 -22.45
C ALA A 413 46.86 8.26 -22.22
N ALA A 414 47.44 8.78 -23.32
CA ALA A 414 48.43 9.84 -23.27
C ALA A 414 47.72 11.20 -23.16
N VAL A 415 47.19 11.52 -21.97
CA VAL A 415 46.46 12.78 -21.70
C VAL A 415 47.18 13.57 -20.61
N GLU A 416 47.09 14.89 -20.73
CA GLU A 416 47.66 15.84 -19.74
C GLU A 416 46.74 16.00 -18.52
N CYS A 417 45.44 16.02 -18.79
CA CYS A 417 44.45 16.34 -17.78
C CYS A 417 43.18 15.47 -17.95
N VAL A 418 42.54 15.15 -16.81
CA VAL A 418 41.23 14.52 -16.75
C VAL A 418 40.26 15.37 -15.96
N MET A 419 39.03 15.52 -16.42
CA MET A 419 37.97 16.20 -15.73
C MET A 419 36.94 15.20 -15.22
N PHE A 420 36.77 15.15 -13.90
CA PHE A 420 35.73 14.35 -13.23
C PHE A 420 34.53 15.24 -12.84
N GLU A 421 33.36 14.79 -13.20
CA GLU A 421 32.11 15.34 -12.70
C GLU A 421 31.68 14.53 -11.47
N LEU A 422 31.56 15.20 -10.35
CA LEU A 422 31.23 14.63 -9.05
C LEU A 422 29.82 15.00 -8.65
N ASP A 423 29.13 14.10 -7.96
CA ASP A 423 27.94 14.48 -7.19
C ASP A 423 28.29 15.63 -6.22
N ILE A 424 27.39 16.61 -6.09
CA ILE A 424 27.67 17.82 -5.33
C ILE A 424 28.00 17.53 -3.85
N GLN A 425 27.35 16.54 -3.24
CA GLN A 425 27.62 16.18 -1.84
C GLN A 425 29.01 15.55 -1.69
N PHE A 426 29.43 14.72 -2.66
CA PHE A 426 30.77 14.17 -2.67
C PHE A 426 31.79 15.27 -2.89
N TYR A 427 31.57 16.18 -3.83
CA TYR A 427 32.42 17.36 -4.06
C TYR A 427 32.58 18.21 -2.80
N GLU A 428 31.47 18.57 -2.12
CA GLU A 428 31.51 19.34 -0.88
C GLU A 428 32.28 18.60 0.24
N THR A 429 32.08 17.29 0.34
CA THR A 429 32.76 16.48 1.38
C THR A 429 34.29 16.48 1.20
N ILE A 430 34.78 16.35 -0.05
CA ILE A 430 36.23 16.38 -0.31
C ILE A 430 36.82 17.79 -0.28
N SER A 431 36.00 18.81 -0.56
CA SER A 431 36.43 20.21 -0.48
C SER A 431 36.70 20.67 0.96
N GLN A 432 36.04 20.07 1.96
CA GLN A 432 36.27 20.38 3.40
C GLN A 432 37.72 20.20 3.82
N ASN A 433 38.44 19.27 3.20
CA ASN A 433 39.86 19.05 3.41
C ASN A 433 40.74 19.66 2.31
N SER A 434 40.26 20.74 1.69
CA SER A 434 40.96 21.43 0.60
C SER A 434 41.48 20.50 -0.49
N PHE A 435 40.68 19.44 -0.79
CA PHE A 435 41.01 18.41 -1.79
C PHE A 435 42.36 17.69 -1.57
N ALA A 436 42.80 17.56 -0.32
CA ALA A 436 44.12 17.00 -0.02
C ALA A 436 44.35 15.60 -0.60
N GLU A 437 43.35 14.72 -0.50
CA GLU A 437 43.40 13.37 -1.07
C GLU A 437 43.52 13.37 -2.57
N ILE A 438 42.82 14.27 -3.25
CA ILE A 438 42.87 14.38 -4.72
C ILE A 438 44.24 14.93 -5.17
N ARG A 439 44.81 15.86 -4.41
CA ARG A 439 46.19 16.35 -4.68
C ARG A 439 47.21 15.24 -4.55
N GLU A 440 47.04 14.38 -3.57
CA GLU A 440 47.91 13.19 -3.37
C GLU A 440 47.81 12.25 -4.58
N ILE A 441 46.60 11.93 -5.05
CA ILE A 441 46.34 11.11 -6.25
C ILE A 441 46.97 11.76 -7.49
N SER A 442 46.74 13.08 -7.70
CA SER A 442 47.30 13.82 -8.81
C SER A 442 48.82 13.76 -8.83
N ARG A 443 49.47 13.93 -7.65
CA ARG A 443 50.94 13.90 -7.50
C ARG A 443 51.49 12.51 -7.74
N GLU A 444 50.87 11.47 -7.21
CA GLU A 444 51.36 10.10 -7.34
C GLU A 444 51.32 9.62 -8.81
N HIS A 445 50.26 9.96 -9.52
CA HIS A 445 50.08 9.52 -10.93
C HIS A 445 50.57 10.54 -11.95
N GLY A 446 51.03 11.74 -11.55
CA GLY A 446 51.49 12.79 -12.46
C GLY A 446 50.48 13.17 -13.52
N LEU A 447 49.19 13.31 -13.12
CA LEU A 447 48.06 13.64 -13.97
C LEU A 447 47.26 14.80 -13.38
N VAL A 448 47.06 15.89 -14.14
CA VAL A 448 46.23 17.00 -13.70
C VAL A 448 44.78 16.56 -13.59
N ILE A 449 44.14 16.85 -12.45
CA ILE A 449 42.76 16.50 -12.20
C ILE A 449 41.92 17.77 -12.07
N LEU A 450 40.90 17.91 -12.93
CA LEU A 450 39.86 18.92 -12.76
C LEU A 450 38.63 18.27 -12.15
N LEU A 451 38.09 18.90 -11.11
CA LEU A 451 36.87 18.48 -10.44
C LEU A 451 35.76 19.48 -10.71
N VAL A 452 34.59 19.00 -11.12
CA VAL A 452 33.39 19.82 -11.27
C VAL A 452 32.25 19.21 -10.45
N GLY A 453 31.52 20.05 -9.71
CA GLY A 453 30.37 19.63 -8.93
C GLY A 453 29.09 19.71 -9.76
N SER A 454 28.28 18.68 -9.74
CA SER A 454 27.02 18.57 -10.49
C SER A 454 25.85 18.27 -9.55
N PHE A 455 24.75 18.99 -9.73
CA PHE A 455 23.46 18.74 -9.05
C PHE A 455 22.61 17.68 -9.79
N ASP A 456 22.97 17.36 -11.04
CA ASP A 456 22.24 16.41 -11.88
C ASP A 456 22.71 14.96 -11.70
N MET A 457 23.75 14.76 -10.91
CA MET A 457 24.24 13.43 -10.57
C MET A 457 23.56 12.90 -9.31
N TYR A 458 22.80 11.81 -9.48
CA TYR A 458 22.28 11.03 -8.37
C TYR A 458 23.26 9.89 -8.05
N GLN A 459 23.35 9.48 -6.77
CA GLN A 459 24.08 8.29 -6.29
C GLN A 459 25.46 8.51 -5.65
N GLY A 460 25.80 9.74 -5.23
CA GLY A 460 27.05 9.96 -4.49
C GLY A 460 28.27 9.39 -5.22
N GLY A 461 28.36 9.67 -6.52
CA GLY A 461 29.38 9.08 -7.37
C GLY A 461 30.17 10.12 -8.17
N PHE A 462 30.93 9.63 -9.13
CA PHE A 462 31.63 10.45 -10.10
C PHE A 462 31.59 9.80 -11.50
N LYS A 463 31.83 10.60 -12.52
CA LYS A 463 32.06 10.13 -13.90
C LYS A 463 33.17 10.94 -14.53
N ILE A 464 33.82 10.38 -15.58
CA ILE A 464 34.73 11.14 -16.45
C ILE A 464 33.88 12.04 -17.31
N ALA A 465 34.04 13.35 -17.17
CA ALA A 465 33.36 14.33 -18.02
C ALA A 465 34.12 14.60 -19.33
N ALA A 466 35.45 14.66 -19.26
CA ALA A 466 36.30 14.84 -20.41
C ALA A 466 37.78 14.48 -20.10
N MET A 467 38.56 14.23 -21.13
CA MET A 467 40.02 14.05 -21.06
C MET A 467 40.64 14.83 -22.18
N GLY A 468 41.88 15.40 -21.99
CA GLY A 468 42.55 16.15 -23.02
C GLY A 468 43.62 17.11 -22.50
N SER A 469 43.81 18.24 -23.20
CA SER A 469 44.74 19.28 -22.73
C SER A 469 44.09 20.11 -21.59
N LEU A 470 44.90 20.58 -20.66
CA LEU A 470 44.45 21.41 -19.54
C LEU A 470 43.65 22.63 -20.00
N LYS A 471 44.13 23.32 -21.06
CA LYS A 471 43.49 24.53 -21.59
C LYS A 471 42.06 24.27 -22.09
N GLU A 472 41.83 23.18 -22.82
CA GLU A 472 40.50 22.82 -23.35
C GLU A 472 39.55 22.45 -22.24
N LEU A 473 40.05 21.73 -21.22
CA LEU A 473 39.20 21.26 -20.10
C LEU A 473 38.84 22.40 -19.16
N LEU A 474 39.71 23.38 -18.93
CA LEU A 474 39.40 24.59 -18.17
C LEU A 474 38.28 25.40 -18.83
N GLU A 475 38.26 25.54 -20.14
CA GLU A 475 37.18 26.21 -20.85
C GLU A 475 35.83 25.44 -20.69
N LYS A 476 35.87 24.11 -20.69
CA LYS A 476 34.70 23.27 -20.43
C LYS A 476 34.24 23.39 -18.98
N ALA A 477 35.14 23.43 -18.01
CA ALA A 477 34.85 23.53 -16.60
C ALA A 477 34.10 24.80 -16.21
N LYS A 478 34.31 25.91 -16.93
CA LYS A 478 33.63 27.20 -16.74
C LYS A 478 32.09 27.11 -16.89
N LYS A 479 31.57 26.06 -17.54
CA LYS A 479 30.13 25.81 -17.65
C LYS A 479 29.49 25.28 -16.36
N TYR A 480 30.30 24.76 -15.47
CA TYR A 480 29.84 24.24 -14.17
C TYR A 480 29.86 25.35 -13.10
N ARG A 481 28.91 25.32 -12.19
CA ARG A 481 28.81 26.33 -11.11
C ARG A 481 29.96 26.24 -10.10
N VAL A 482 30.51 25.03 -9.95
CA VAL A 482 31.59 24.77 -8.98
C VAL A 482 32.66 23.92 -9.70
N PHE A 483 33.88 24.39 -9.69
CA PHE A 483 35.03 23.61 -10.21
C PHE A 483 36.31 23.94 -9.45
N GLU A 484 37.25 22.99 -9.45
CA GLU A 484 38.57 23.13 -8.85
C GLU A 484 39.61 22.49 -9.78
N GLU A 485 40.75 23.16 -9.95
CA GLU A 485 41.92 22.65 -10.67
C GLU A 485 42.92 22.13 -9.64
N ILE A 486 43.28 20.84 -9.76
CA ILE A 486 44.23 20.18 -8.88
C ILE A 486 45.47 19.81 -9.64
N GLN A 487 46.54 20.56 -9.40
CA GLN A 487 47.87 20.31 -9.92
C GLN A 487 48.71 19.52 -8.95
N SER A 488 49.62 18.71 -9.46
CA SER A 488 50.61 17.92 -8.74
C SER A 488 51.58 18.75 -7.90
#